data_c799c0e2107eed54b4e8aac5691fb0f2
#
_entry.id   c799c0e2107eed54b4e8aac5691fb0f2
#
_cell.length_a   1.000
_cell.length_b   1.000
_cell.length_c   1.000
_cell.angle_alpha   90.00
_cell.angle_beta   90.00
_cell.angle_gamma   90.00
#
_symmetry.space_group_name_H-M   'P 1'
#
loop_
_entity.id
_entity.type
_entity.pdbx_description
1 polymer ?
#
loop_
_entity_poly.entity_id
_entity_poly.type
_entity_poly.pdbx_seq_one_letter_code
_entity_poly.pdbx_strand_id
1 'polypeptide(L)'
;DSVASIMDYVTDTLEDVALERDHARRRAFQAHEEMANLELEIQFLEEKGDRIFRQLEEALNISVKPLDKMFRNAGLNTNRLLDQVRRGYSGQGGALAPITYAPNALKSVDPTVDRANNILVQLDKLNIYRIAAEKAPFDMPVKSAHRYTSGFGPRWGKMHRGSDFAAIRGTPIYATADGVVTRAEWGGAYGRVVYIKHAFGIETRYAHLA
;
A
#
# COMPACT_ATOMS: atom_id res chain seq x y z
N ASP A 1 36.11 -66.85 46.49
CA ASP A 1 35.09 -65.83 46.84
C ASP A 1 35.33 -64.46 46.11
N SER A 2 36.60 -64.12 45.89
CA SER A 2 36.87 -62.76 45.28
C SER A 2 36.53 -62.64 43.78
N VAL A 3 36.73 -63.72 42.99
CA VAL A 3 36.48 -63.65 41.52
C VAL A 3 35.00 -63.64 41.18
N ALA A 4 34.18 -64.42 41.91
CA ALA A 4 32.74 -64.41 41.73
C ALA A 4 32.12 -63.03 42.02
N SER A 5 32.54 -62.41 43.13
CA SER A 5 32.05 -61.05 43.48
C SER A 5 32.46 -59.97 42.47
N ILE A 6 33.61 -60.07 41.81
CA ILE A 6 34.04 -59.21 40.76
C ILE A 6 33.21 -59.41 39.47
N MET A 7 32.91 -60.65 39.15
CA MET A 7 32.06 -61.00 38.00
C MET A 7 30.63 -60.46 38.16
N ASP A 8 30.04 -60.63 39.34
CA ASP A 8 28.70 -60.08 39.65
C ASP A 8 28.70 -58.59 39.50
N TYR A 9 29.67 -57.83 40.06
CA TYR A 9 29.82 -56.38 39.93
C TYR A 9 29.98 -55.90 38.48
N VAL A 10 30.78 -56.64 37.68
CA VAL A 10 30.96 -56.35 36.28
C VAL A 10 29.66 -56.56 35.48
N THR A 11 28.91 -57.61 35.81
CA THR A 11 27.64 -57.90 35.16
C THR A 11 26.60 -56.84 35.46
N ASP A 12 26.44 -56.45 36.71
CA ASP A 12 25.50 -55.40 37.13
C ASP A 12 25.86 -54.06 36.48
N THR A 13 27.15 -53.70 36.44
CA THR A 13 27.59 -52.48 35.76
C THR A 13 27.35 -52.49 34.23
N LEU A 14 27.50 -53.66 33.59
CA LEU A 14 27.20 -53.78 32.15
C LEU A 14 25.69 -53.69 31.86
N GLU A 15 24.85 -54.26 32.76
CA GLU A 15 23.40 -54.10 32.64
C GLU A 15 22.96 -52.68 32.82
N ASP A 16 23.51 -51.95 33.82
CA ASP A 16 23.21 -50.53 34.03
C ASP A 16 23.63 -49.65 32.81
N VAL A 17 24.83 -49.86 32.30
CA VAL A 17 25.32 -49.14 31.09
C VAL A 17 24.47 -49.49 29.85
N ALA A 18 24.02 -50.75 29.73
CA ALA A 18 23.15 -51.15 28.63
C ALA A 18 21.78 -50.46 28.72
N LEU A 19 21.20 -50.35 29.90
CA LEU A 19 19.94 -49.65 30.14
C LEU A 19 20.10 -48.15 29.87
N GLU A 20 21.16 -47.52 30.35
CA GLU A 20 21.44 -46.13 30.11
C GLU A 20 21.62 -45.80 28.62
N ARG A 21 22.35 -46.66 27.88
CA ARG A 21 22.51 -46.59 26.43
C ARG A 21 21.14 -46.66 25.73
N ASP A 22 20.27 -47.58 26.12
CA ASP A 22 18.97 -47.79 25.49
C ASP A 22 17.99 -46.62 25.80
N HIS A 23 18.09 -46.05 27.00
CA HIS A 23 17.40 -44.83 27.33
C HIS A 23 17.91 -43.63 26.53
N ALA A 24 19.22 -43.49 26.35
CA ALA A 24 19.81 -42.44 25.53
C ALA A 24 19.41 -42.55 24.05
N ARG A 25 19.41 -43.78 23.51
CA ARG A 25 18.95 -44.06 22.14
C ARG A 25 17.49 -43.69 21.92
N ARG A 26 16.60 -44.05 22.86
CA ARG A 26 15.16 -43.68 22.76
C ARG A 26 14.97 -42.18 22.80
N ARG A 27 15.66 -41.48 23.69
CA ARG A 27 15.60 -39.98 23.74
C ARG A 27 16.13 -39.35 22.46
N ALA A 28 17.23 -39.85 21.92
CA ALA A 28 17.79 -39.38 20.66
C ALA A 28 16.83 -39.59 19.47
N PHE A 29 16.17 -40.75 19.43
CA PHE A 29 15.16 -41.04 18.40
C PHE A 29 13.96 -40.08 18.49
N GLN A 30 13.40 -39.90 19.70
CA GLN A 30 12.30 -38.97 19.94
C GLN A 30 12.67 -37.52 19.57
N ALA A 31 13.85 -37.06 19.99
CA ALA A 31 14.33 -35.75 19.64
C ALA A 31 14.49 -35.54 18.11
N HIS A 32 14.94 -36.59 17.41
CA HIS A 32 15.06 -36.56 15.96
C HIS A 32 13.69 -36.47 15.26
N GLU A 33 12.71 -37.22 15.76
CA GLU A 33 11.33 -37.19 15.27
C GLU A 33 10.67 -35.84 15.52
N GLU A 34 10.87 -35.25 16.71
CA GLU A 34 10.40 -33.87 17.01
C GLU A 34 11.06 -32.85 16.13
N MET A 35 12.38 -32.93 15.88
CA MET A 35 13.08 -32.05 14.95
C MET A 35 12.51 -32.10 13.53
N ALA A 36 12.28 -33.31 13.00
CA ALA A 36 11.70 -33.49 11.68
C ALA A 36 10.30 -32.88 11.57
N ASN A 37 9.48 -33.03 12.61
CA ASN A 37 8.15 -32.42 12.66
C ASN A 37 8.22 -30.87 12.70
N LEU A 38 9.13 -30.30 13.49
CA LEU A 38 9.35 -28.86 13.57
C LEU A 38 9.87 -28.29 12.25
N GLU A 39 10.77 -29.01 11.55
CA GLU A 39 11.24 -28.58 10.22
C GLU A 39 10.09 -28.52 9.20
N LEU A 40 9.20 -29.52 9.21
CA LEU A 40 8.01 -29.50 8.35
C LEU A 40 7.05 -28.33 8.70
N GLU A 41 6.87 -28.04 9.98
CA GLU A 41 6.04 -26.92 10.43
C GLU A 41 6.63 -25.58 10.00
N ILE A 42 7.94 -25.39 10.13
CA ILE A 42 8.65 -24.20 9.67
C ILE A 42 8.45 -24.01 8.16
N GLN A 43 8.68 -25.06 7.35
CA GLN A 43 8.47 -24.98 5.90
C GLN A 43 7.03 -24.60 5.55
N PHE A 44 6.05 -25.18 6.23
CA PHE A 44 4.64 -24.84 6.00
C PHE A 44 4.33 -23.37 6.34
N LEU A 45 4.89 -22.86 7.45
CA LEU A 45 4.72 -21.46 7.86
C LEU A 45 5.40 -20.49 6.88
N GLU A 46 6.58 -20.83 6.38
CA GLU A 46 7.28 -20.05 5.35
C GLU A 46 6.50 -20.00 4.04
N GLU A 47 6.01 -21.13 3.55
CA GLU A 47 5.18 -21.17 2.33
C GLU A 47 3.88 -20.40 2.49
N LYS A 48 3.24 -20.50 3.65
CA LYS A 48 2.03 -19.73 3.97
C LYS A 48 2.31 -18.23 4.03
N GLY A 49 3.40 -17.84 4.65
CA GLY A 49 3.86 -16.46 4.71
C GLY A 49 4.10 -15.89 3.30
N ASP A 50 4.82 -16.61 2.47
CA ASP A 50 5.10 -16.26 1.09
C ASP A 50 3.84 -16.08 0.24
N ARG A 51 2.84 -16.93 0.44
CA ARG A 51 1.55 -16.83 -0.26
C ARG A 51 0.81 -15.57 0.14
N ILE A 52 0.78 -15.24 1.42
CA ILE A 52 0.15 -14.02 1.94
C ILE A 52 0.85 -12.78 1.37
N PHE A 53 2.17 -12.73 1.39
CA PHE A 53 2.91 -11.60 0.82
C PHE A 53 2.64 -11.40 -0.67
N ARG A 54 2.64 -12.47 -1.47
CA ARG A 54 2.31 -12.40 -2.90
C ARG A 54 0.92 -11.82 -3.14
N GLN A 55 -0.09 -12.27 -2.38
CA GLN A 55 -1.45 -11.77 -2.51
C GLN A 55 -1.55 -10.28 -2.14
N LEU A 56 -0.85 -9.84 -1.09
CA LEU A 56 -0.81 -8.44 -0.68
C LEU A 56 -0.12 -7.56 -1.74
N GLU A 57 1.02 -7.99 -2.25
CA GLU A 57 1.76 -7.29 -3.32
C GLU A 57 0.92 -7.16 -4.59
N GLU A 58 0.23 -8.20 -4.99
CA GLU A 58 -0.67 -8.19 -6.14
C GLU A 58 -1.84 -7.22 -5.94
N ALA A 59 -2.53 -7.31 -4.80
CA ALA A 59 -3.63 -6.41 -4.45
C ALA A 59 -3.20 -4.94 -4.43
N LEU A 60 -2.02 -4.64 -3.87
CA LEU A 60 -1.44 -3.30 -3.85
C LEU A 60 -1.09 -2.81 -5.26
N ASN A 61 -0.49 -3.66 -6.09
CA ASN A 61 -0.19 -3.31 -7.48
C ASN A 61 -1.44 -2.98 -8.29
N ILE A 62 -2.50 -3.77 -8.14
CA ILE A 62 -3.80 -3.52 -8.78
C ILE A 62 -4.40 -2.20 -8.30
N SER A 63 -4.22 -1.84 -7.03
CA SER A 63 -4.80 -0.63 -6.45
C SER A 63 -3.98 0.63 -6.74
N VAL A 64 -2.65 0.56 -6.69
CA VAL A 64 -1.75 1.72 -6.82
C VAL A 64 -1.56 2.16 -8.27
N LYS A 65 -1.39 1.21 -9.20
CA LYS A 65 -1.11 1.52 -10.62
C LYS A 65 -2.19 2.37 -11.31
N PRO A 66 -3.50 2.10 -11.15
CA PRO A 66 -4.54 2.94 -11.74
C PRO A 66 -4.53 4.36 -11.20
N LEU A 67 -4.30 4.54 -9.89
CA LEU A 67 -4.22 5.85 -9.26
C LEU A 67 -3.02 6.65 -9.76
N ASP A 68 -1.85 6.03 -9.83
CA ASP A 68 -0.64 6.64 -10.39
C ASP A 68 -0.87 7.09 -11.85
N LYS A 69 -1.48 6.23 -12.66
CA LYS A 69 -1.84 6.55 -14.06
C LYS A 69 -2.85 7.69 -14.14
N MET A 70 -3.86 7.70 -13.28
CA MET A 70 -4.88 8.76 -13.22
C MET A 70 -4.24 10.13 -12.94
N PHE A 71 -3.38 10.23 -11.93
CA PHE A 71 -2.71 11.48 -11.60
C PHE A 71 -1.74 11.95 -12.70
N ARG A 72 -0.99 11.04 -13.30
CA ARG A 72 -0.12 11.35 -14.45
C ARG A 72 -0.90 11.83 -15.66
N ASN A 73 -2.02 11.20 -15.98
CA ASN A 73 -2.89 11.62 -17.08
C ASN A 73 -3.50 12.99 -16.83
N ALA A 74 -3.75 13.35 -15.56
CA ALA A 74 -4.15 14.70 -15.16
C ALA A 74 -3.00 15.72 -15.22
N GLY A 75 -1.80 15.34 -15.66
CA GLY A 75 -0.63 16.22 -15.76
C GLY A 75 0.05 16.51 -14.42
N LEU A 76 -0.28 15.74 -13.36
CA LEU A 76 0.29 15.93 -12.03
C LEU A 76 1.57 15.12 -11.87
N ASN A 77 2.58 15.73 -11.26
CA ASN A 77 3.79 15.01 -10.84
C ASN A 77 3.48 14.24 -9.56
N THR A 78 3.40 12.92 -9.66
CA THR A 78 3.00 12.04 -8.56
C THR A 78 3.92 12.13 -7.34
N ASN A 79 5.22 12.31 -7.53
CA ASN A 79 6.16 12.46 -6.41
C ASN A 79 5.91 13.76 -5.64
N ARG A 80 5.75 14.89 -6.35
CA ARG A 80 5.41 16.17 -5.71
C ARG A 80 4.06 16.10 -4.99
N LEU A 81 3.09 15.42 -5.59
CA LEU A 81 1.77 15.20 -5.00
C LEU A 81 1.88 14.45 -3.67
N LEU A 82 2.61 13.32 -3.66
CA LEU A 82 2.85 12.53 -2.47
C LEU A 82 3.53 13.35 -1.36
N ASP A 83 4.55 14.14 -1.71
CA ASP A 83 5.26 14.99 -0.76
C ASP A 83 4.39 16.12 -0.20
N GLN A 84 3.51 16.70 -1.02
CA GLN A 84 2.59 17.74 -0.57
C GLN A 84 1.53 17.19 0.38
N VAL A 85 0.97 16.01 0.09
CA VAL A 85 0.01 15.36 0.97
C VAL A 85 0.68 15.01 2.31
N ARG A 86 1.88 14.41 2.29
CA ARG A 86 2.63 14.07 3.51
C ARG A 86 2.89 15.29 4.39
N ARG A 87 3.29 16.42 3.82
CA ARG A 87 3.56 17.65 4.58
C ARG A 87 2.29 18.29 5.17
N GLY A 88 1.15 18.14 4.51
CA GLY A 88 -0.14 18.66 4.96
C GLY A 88 -0.92 17.70 5.85
N TYR A 89 -0.44 16.48 6.02
CA TYR A 89 -1.14 15.46 6.77
C TYR A 89 -0.61 15.38 8.20
N SER A 90 -1.33 16.04 9.12
CA SER A 90 -1.10 15.98 10.57
C SER A 90 -2.02 15.00 11.29
N GLY A 91 -2.65 14.06 10.56
CA GLY A 91 -3.62 13.12 11.10
C GLY A 91 -3.00 11.98 11.91
N GLN A 92 -3.80 11.38 12.79
CA GLN A 92 -3.46 10.12 13.47
C GLN A 92 -3.29 9.01 12.40
N GLY A 93 -2.06 8.57 12.18
CA GLY A 93 -1.67 7.60 11.16
C GLY A 93 -0.52 8.14 10.31
N GLY A 94 0.56 8.56 10.95
CA GLY A 94 1.82 8.90 10.29
C GLY A 94 2.32 7.75 9.42
N ALA A 95 3.34 8.03 8.61
CA ALA A 95 4.01 7.01 7.82
C ALA A 95 4.21 5.74 8.66
N LEU A 96 3.76 4.60 8.13
CA LEU A 96 3.91 3.32 8.82
C LEU A 96 5.39 3.14 9.15
N ALA A 97 5.72 3.05 10.45
CA ALA A 97 7.10 2.88 10.88
C ALA A 97 7.65 1.57 10.31
N PRO A 98 8.89 1.58 9.78
CA PRO A 98 9.51 0.35 9.32
C PRO A 98 9.59 -0.67 10.44
N ILE A 99 9.36 -1.93 10.10
CA ILE A 99 9.59 -3.04 11.01
C ILE A 99 11.10 -3.15 11.20
N THR A 100 11.57 -2.91 12.42
CA THR A 100 12.98 -3.11 12.79
C THR A 100 13.08 -4.34 13.66
N TYR A 101 13.94 -5.28 13.28
CA TYR A 101 14.25 -6.43 14.13
C TYR A 101 15.19 -6.01 15.27
N ALA A 102 15.05 -6.68 16.44
CA ALA A 102 15.78 -6.34 17.65
C ALA A 102 17.31 -6.34 17.44
N PRO A 103 18.07 -5.49 18.18
CA PRO A 103 19.48 -5.17 17.91
C PRO A 103 20.50 -6.28 18.12
N ASN A 104 20.11 -7.50 18.48
CA ASN A 104 21.02 -8.61 18.75
C ASN A 104 21.08 -9.70 17.66
N ALA A 105 20.36 -9.56 16.56
CA ALA A 105 20.53 -10.45 15.42
C ALA A 105 21.69 -9.93 14.57
N LEU A 106 22.75 -10.69 14.50
CA LEU A 106 23.83 -10.57 13.50
C LEU A 106 23.20 -10.20 12.16
N LYS A 107 23.78 -9.19 11.48
CA LYS A 107 23.41 -8.57 10.19
C LYS A 107 23.00 -9.55 9.07
N SER A 108 22.02 -10.40 9.26
CA SER A 108 21.32 -11.05 8.17
C SER A 108 20.13 -10.15 7.83
N VAL A 109 20.22 -9.49 6.70
CA VAL A 109 19.08 -8.83 6.07
C VAL A 109 18.06 -9.94 5.85
N ASP A 110 17.02 -10.00 6.70
CA ASP A 110 15.94 -10.97 6.55
C ASP A 110 15.09 -10.52 5.34
N PRO A 111 15.07 -11.28 4.24
CA PRO A 111 14.32 -10.92 3.04
C PRO A 111 12.82 -10.70 3.33
N THR A 112 12.30 -11.35 4.35
CA THR A 112 10.91 -11.26 4.79
C THR A 112 10.61 -9.89 5.39
N VAL A 113 11.53 -9.35 6.19
CA VAL A 113 11.42 -8.00 6.78
C VAL A 113 11.47 -6.93 5.71
N ASP A 114 12.39 -7.04 4.75
CA ASP A 114 12.48 -6.10 3.64
C ASP A 114 11.21 -6.12 2.78
N ARG A 115 10.68 -7.30 2.53
CA ARG A 115 9.44 -7.48 1.79
C ARG A 115 8.24 -6.88 2.53
N ALA A 116 8.13 -7.11 3.83
CA ALA A 116 7.10 -6.51 4.67
C ALA A 116 7.21 -4.96 4.66
N ASN A 117 8.42 -4.41 4.78
CA ASN A 117 8.65 -2.98 4.72
C ASN A 117 8.27 -2.39 3.36
N ASN A 118 8.54 -3.06 2.26
CA ASN A 118 8.09 -2.65 0.93
C ASN A 118 6.56 -2.62 0.82
N ILE A 119 5.87 -3.58 1.39
CA ILE A 119 4.40 -3.61 1.47
C ILE A 119 3.88 -2.40 2.26
N LEU A 120 4.48 -2.08 3.41
CA LEU A 120 4.11 -0.92 4.22
C LEU A 120 4.29 0.39 3.44
N VAL A 121 5.38 0.54 2.69
CA VAL A 121 5.61 1.70 1.81
C VAL A 121 4.54 1.81 0.73
N GLN A 122 4.11 0.70 0.14
CA GLN A 122 3.04 0.70 -0.87
C GLN A 122 1.66 1.01 -0.27
N LEU A 123 1.38 0.53 0.94
CA LEU A 123 0.17 0.88 1.68
C LEU A 123 0.10 2.37 2.01
N ASP A 124 1.21 2.95 2.49
CA ASP A 124 1.31 4.40 2.72
C ASP A 124 1.06 5.18 1.43
N LYS A 125 1.69 4.77 0.34
CA LYS A 125 1.48 5.38 -0.99
C LYS A 125 0.01 5.30 -1.43
N LEU A 126 -0.64 4.16 -1.25
CA LEU A 126 -2.06 3.99 -1.57
C LEU A 126 -2.94 4.95 -0.74
N ASN A 127 -2.68 5.05 0.56
CA ASN A 127 -3.41 5.95 1.44
C ASN A 127 -3.24 7.42 1.03
N ILE A 128 -2.00 7.82 0.72
CA ILE A 128 -1.72 9.19 0.24
C ILE A 128 -2.43 9.47 -1.09
N TYR A 129 -2.47 8.52 -2.01
CA TYR A 129 -3.23 8.68 -3.26
C TYR A 129 -4.73 8.82 -3.03
N ARG A 130 -5.31 8.12 -2.06
CA ARG A 130 -6.72 8.29 -1.70
C ARG A 130 -6.99 9.70 -1.19
N ILE A 131 -6.18 10.18 -0.25
CA ILE A 131 -6.28 11.56 0.27
C ILE A 131 -6.10 12.59 -0.85
N ALA A 132 -5.16 12.35 -1.76
CA ALA A 132 -4.95 13.21 -2.91
C ALA A 132 -6.17 13.22 -3.86
N ALA A 133 -6.78 12.09 -4.11
CA ALA A 133 -7.97 11.97 -4.96
C ALA A 133 -9.19 12.70 -4.38
N GLU A 134 -9.36 12.66 -3.07
CA GLU A 134 -10.43 13.39 -2.37
C GLU A 134 -10.28 14.92 -2.48
N LYS A 135 -9.03 15.41 -2.53
CA LYS A 135 -8.72 16.85 -2.62
C LYS A 135 -8.56 17.37 -4.05
N ALA A 136 -8.38 16.48 -5.01
CA ALA A 136 -8.22 16.84 -6.42
C ALA A 136 -9.58 17.11 -7.08
N PRO A 137 -9.68 18.06 -8.05
CA PRO A 137 -10.94 18.45 -8.68
C PRO A 137 -11.38 17.43 -9.75
N PHE A 138 -11.71 16.23 -9.34
CA PHE A 138 -12.16 15.13 -10.20
C PHE A 138 -13.68 14.93 -10.23
N ASP A 139 -14.43 15.67 -9.40
CA ASP A 139 -15.90 15.55 -9.38
C ASP A 139 -16.54 16.18 -10.64
N MET A 140 -17.78 15.87 -10.90
CA MET A 140 -18.54 16.35 -12.05
C MET A 140 -19.11 17.74 -11.74
N PRO A 141 -18.84 18.77 -12.57
CA PRO A 141 -19.35 20.12 -12.32
C PRO A 141 -20.88 20.24 -12.58
N VAL A 142 -21.44 19.39 -13.42
CA VAL A 142 -22.88 19.38 -13.74
C VAL A 142 -23.47 18.06 -13.30
N LYS A 143 -24.24 18.05 -12.20
CA LYS A 143 -24.84 16.85 -11.62
C LYS A 143 -26.25 16.54 -12.15
N SER A 144 -26.88 17.50 -12.80
CA SER A 144 -28.20 17.36 -13.42
C SER A 144 -28.10 16.78 -14.83
N ALA A 145 -29.26 16.48 -15.44
CA ALA A 145 -29.30 16.06 -16.84
C ALA A 145 -28.64 17.06 -17.77
N HIS A 146 -27.69 16.63 -18.52
CA HIS A 146 -26.91 17.46 -19.44
C HIS A 146 -26.45 16.65 -20.67
N ARG A 147 -26.02 17.33 -21.72
CA ARG A 147 -25.40 16.73 -22.89
C ARG A 147 -23.94 17.15 -22.97
N TYR A 148 -23.04 16.19 -23.02
CA TYR A 148 -21.63 16.43 -23.33
C TYR A 148 -21.51 16.79 -24.83
N THR A 149 -21.05 17.99 -25.12
CA THR A 149 -21.07 18.53 -26.48
C THR A 149 -19.69 18.63 -27.13
N SER A 150 -18.63 18.83 -26.34
CA SER A 150 -17.25 18.87 -26.84
C SER A 150 -16.25 18.53 -25.74
N GLY A 151 -15.22 17.77 -26.12
CA GLY A 151 -14.10 17.39 -25.26
C GLY A 151 -12.91 18.33 -25.36
N PHE A 152 -11.94 18.09 -24.48
CA PHE A 152 -10.61 18.68 -24.55
C PHE A 152 -9.87 18.18 -25.79
N GLY A 153 -9.20 19.09 -26.51
CA GLY A 153 -8.40 18.70 -27.66
C GLY A 153 -8.47 19.70 -28.83
N PRO A 154 -7.76 19.42 -29.94
CA PRO A 154 -7.80 20.26 -31.13
C PRO A 154 -9.17 20.17 -31.82
N ARG A 155 -9.74 21.34 -32.15
CA ARG A 155 -10.95 21.45 -32.97
C ARG A 155 -10.85 22.67 -33.88
N TRP A 156 -11.20 22.54 -35.17
CA TRP A 156 -11.20 23.63 -36.17
C TRP A 156 -9.92 24.49 -36.16
N GLY A 157 -8.76 23.84 -36.06
CA GLY A 157 -7.46 24.52 -36.04
C GLY A 157 -7.10 25.21 -34.72
N LYS A 158 -7.93 25.10 -33.67
CA LYS A 158 -7.67 25.68 -32.34
C LYS A 158 -7.74 24.64 -31.25
N MET A 159 -6.98 24.84 -30.19
CA MET A 159 -6.99 23.97 -29.02
C MET A 159 -8.17 24.31 -28.10
N HIS A 160 -9.09 23.37 -27.91
CA HIS A 160 -10.13 23.47 -26.91
C HIS A 160 -9.56 22.98 -25.56
N ARG A 161 -9.48 23.89 -24.60
CA ARG A 161 -8.83 23.65 -23.29
C ARG A 161 -9.83 23.34 -22.18
N GLY A 162 -10.97 22.72 -22.54
CA GLY A 162 -12.03 22.42 -21.61
C GLY A 162 -12.93 21.30 -22.10
N SER A 163 -13.98 21.07 -21.33
CA SER A 163 -15.09 20.18 -21.69
C SER A 163 -16.39 20.98 -21.68
N ASP A 164 -17.18 20.85 -22.73
CA ASP A 164 -18.44 21.58 -22.89
C ASP A 164 -19.64 20.70 -22.50
N PHE A 165 -20.44 21.19 -21.56
CA PHE A 165 -21.66 20.58 -21.10
C PHE A 165 -22.85 21.52 -21.41
N ALA A 166 -23.80 21.05 -22.21
CA ALA A 166 -25.01 21.79 -22.50
C ALA A 166 -26.14 21.34 -21.55
N ALA A 167 -26.70 22.29 -20.83
CA ALA A 167 -27.81 22.10 -19.91
C ALA A 167 -28.82 23.27 -19.99
N ILE A 168 -29.99 23.09 -19.39
CA ILE A 168 -31.00 24.15 -19.34
C ILE A 168 -30.44 25.34 -18.53
N ARG A 169 -30.74 26.57 -18.98
CA ARG A 169 -30.33 27.79 -18.26
C ARG A 169 -30.86 27.76 -16.83
N GLY A 170 -29.96 28.05 -15.87
CA GLY A 170 -30.26 27.95 -14.44
C GLY A 170 -29.88 26.63 -13.80
N THR A 171 -29.37 25.65 -14.58
CA THR A 171 -28.81 24.41 -14.02
C THR A 171 -27.65 24.74 -13.07
N PRO A 172 -27.64 24.20 -11.84
CA PRO A 172 -26.57 24.43 -10.87
C PRO A 172 -25.23 23.89 -11.38
N ILE A 173 -24.19 24.67 -11.23
CA ILE A 173 -22.81 24.30 -11.50
C ILE A 173 -22.07 24.21 -10.16
N TYR A 174 -21.37 23.11 -9.95
CA TYR A 174 -20.66 22.82 -8.69
C TYR A 174 -19.15 22.89 -8.88
N ALA A 175 -18.45 23.34 -7.84
CA ALA A 175 -17.01 23.16 -7.75
C ALA A 175 -16.67 21.68 -7.74
N THR A 176 -15.65 21.29 -8.48
CA THR A 176 -15.24 19.89 -8.65
C THR A 176 -14.38 19.35 -7.49
N ALA A 177 -14.00 20.20 -6.55
CA ALA A 177 -13.40 19.92 -5.25
C ALA A 177 -13.45 21.18 -4.38
N ASP A 178 -13.06 21.05 -3.12
CA ASP A 178 -12.82 22.18 -2.23
C ASP A 178 -11.76 23.12 -2.81
N GLY A 179 -11.96 24.43 -2.62
CA GLY A 179 -11.02 25.42 -3.15
C GLY A 179 -11.40 26.84 -2.77
N VAL A 180 -10.56 27.78 -3.20
CA VAL A 180 -10.76 29.21 -2.98
C VAL A 180 -11.09 29.87 -4.30
N VAL A 181 -12.19 30.61 -4.37
CA VAL A 181 -12.55 31.44 -5.52
C VAL A 181 -11.51 32.55 -5.64
N THR A 182 -10.77 32.56 -6.75
CA THR A 182 -9.75 33.57 -7.04
C THR A 182 -10.29 34.68 -7.89
N ARG A 183 -11.29 34.42 -8.76
CA ARG A 183 -11.98 35.38 -9.62
C ARG A 183 -13.42 34.97 -9.85
N ALA A 184 -14.29 35.96 -9.94
CA ALA A 184 -15.68 35.82 -10.37
C ALA A 184 -16.02 37.09 -11.15
N GLU A 185 -15.92 37.05 -12.48
CA GLU A 185 -15.93 38.25 -13.33
C GLU A 185 -16.47 37.94 -14.74
N TRP A 186 -16.56 38.99 -15.56
CA TRP A 186 -16.76 38.85 -17.01
C TRP A 186 -15.41 38.64 -17.70
N GLY A 187 -15.18 37.46 -18.21
CA GLY A 187 -13.89 37.02 -18.81
C GLY A 187 -13.83 37.09 -20.35
N GLY A 188 -14.42 38.09 -20.97
CA GLY A 188 -14.43 38.23 -22.42
C GLY A 188 -15.10 37.02 -23.14
N ALA A 189 -14.34 36.26 -23.90
CA ALA A 189 -14.85 35.08 -24.61
C ALA A 189 -15.42 33.99 -23.72
N TYR A 190 -15.11 33.99 -22.42
CA TYR A 190 -15.65 33.05 -21.42
C TYR A 190 -17.01 33.51 -20.83
N GLY A 191 -17.48 34.70 -21.15
CA GLY A 191 -18.66 35.26 -20.52
C GLY A 191 -18.48 35.43 -19.00
N ARG A 192 -19.53 35.18 -18.23
CA ARG A 192 -19.41 35.11 -16.77
C ARG A 192 -18.62 33.84 -16.42
N VAL A 193 -17.54 34.03 -15.68
CA VAL A 193 -16.59 32.97 -15.36
C VAL A 193 -16.17 33.02 -13.89
N VAL A 194 -16.04 31.84 -13.29
CA VAL A 194 -15.51 31.66 -11.94
C VAL A 194 -14.23 30.82 -12.02
N TYR A 195 -13.20 31.28 -11.34
CA TYR A 195 -11.92 30.58 -11.18
C TYR A 195 -11.81 30.09 -9.75
N ILE A 196 -11.45 28.83 -9.58
CA ILE A 196 -11.27 28.24 -8.26
C ILE A 196 -9.87 27.62 -8.21
N LYS A 197 -9.11 28.02 -7.20
CA LYS A 197 -7.81 27.42 -6.87
C LYS A 197 -8.03 26.31 -5.87
N HIS A 198 -7.66 25.09 -6.26
CA HIS A 198 -7.75 23.87 -5.46
C HIS A 198 -6.40 23.50 -4.84
N ALA A 199 -6.39 22.37 -4.11
CA ALA A 199 -5.17 21.73 -3.67
C ALA A 199 -4.22 21.43 -4.84
N PHE A 200 -2.96 21.20 -4.55
CA PHE A 200 -1.89 20.82 -5.50
C PHE A 200 -1.61 21.88 -6.59
N GLY A 201 -2.10 23.12 -6.41
CA GLY A 201 -1.92 24.21 -7.37
C GLY A 201 -2.79 24.10 -8.62
N ILE A 202 -3.79 23.24 -8.61
CA ILE A 202 -4.74 23.08 -9.70
C ILE A 202 -5.73 24.25 -9.69
N GLU A 203 -6.05 24.80 -10.86
CA GLU A 203 -7.09 25.80 -11.04
C GLU A 203 -8.16 25.25 -11.99
N THR A 204 -9.42 25.37 -11.59
CA THR A 204 -10.56 25.10 -12.48
C THR A 204 -11.25 26.39 -12.87
N ARG A 205 -11.90 26.36 -14.06
CA ARG A 205 -12.64 27.49 -14.62
C ARG A 205 -14.02 27.02 -15.04
N TYR A 206 -15.02 27.77 -14.60
CA TYR A 206 -16.43 27.52 -14.92
C TYR A 206 -16.93 28.70 -15.72
N ALA A 207 -17.08 28.51 -17.03
CA ALA A 207 -17.38 29.59 -17.99
C ALA A 207 -18.82 29.54 -18.49
N HIS A 208 -19.25 30.60 -19.19
CA HIS A 208 -20.57 30.74 -19.78
C HIS A 208 -21.72 30.63 -18.77
N LEU A 209 -21.47 31.06 -17.55
CA LEU A 209 -22.46 31.07 -16.47
C LEU A 209 -23.57 32.08 -16.73
N ALA A 210 -24.77 31.79 -16.18
CA ALA A 210 -25.95 32.66 -16.31
C ALA A 210 -25.91 33.89 -15.41
#